data_995803f8cec893729e319a07b1d00790
#
_entry.id   995803f8cec893729e319a07b1d00790
#
_cell.length_a   1.000
_cell.length_b   1.000
_cell.length_c   1.000
_cell.angle_alpha   90.00
_cell.angle_beta   90.00
_cell.angle_gamma   90.00
#
_symmetry.space_group_name_H-M   'P 1'
#
loop_
_entity.id
_entity.type
_entity.pdbx_description
1 polymer ?
#
loop_
_entity_poly.entity_id
_entity_poly.type
_entity_poly.pdbx_seq_one_letter_code
_entity_poly.pdbx_strand_id
1 'polypeptide(L)'
;GADPLIPSIQVSSNCYFSYAFIAIMNKYPGDPTRGVNEWKKIMSSFGLGEFLNNDLAVGSKGRIPSGEFYEKRSGGKKDWSSAYTMNGSIFNGMGQGDVLLTPMQMANATAAIVNKGWYYTPHIVKLIDGKPNPDARFKVKHKTLVNPKYFTPVIKGMEAVVLGGTARGLKSNDF
;
A
#
# COMPACT_ATOMS: atom_id res chain seq x y z
N GLY A 1 14.86 -14.88 17.60
CA GLY A 1 14.72 -13.45 17.92
C GLY A 1 13.32 -12.99 17.67
N ALA A 2 12.85 -11.96 18.39
CA ALA A 2 11.51 -11.40 18.18
C ALA A 2 11.40 -10.86 16.75
N ASP A 3 10.26 -11.07 16.11
CA ASP A 3 9.97 -10.50 14.78
C ASP A 3 9.99 -8.97 14.87
N PRO A 4 10.88 -8.26 14.17
CA PRO A 4 11.00 -6.82 14.25
C PRO A 4 9.84 -6.07 13.59
N LEU A 5 8.91 -6.75 12.89
CA LEU A 5 7.83 -6.13 12.13
C LEU A 5 6.87 -5.34 13.04
N ILE A 6 6.37 -5.96 14.13
CA ILE A 6 5.41 -5.32 15.04
C ILE A 6 6.00 -4.04 15.67
N PRO A 7 7.19 -4.08 16.31
CA PRO A 7 7.82 -2.87 16.83
C PRO A 7 8.09 -1.82 15.76
N SER A 8 8.48 -2.23 14.56
CA SER A 8 8.77 -1.30 13.46
C SER A 8 7.52 -0.57 12.97
N ILE A 9 6.37 -1.23 12.92
CA ILE A 9 5.09 -0.58 12.63
C ILE A 9 4.73 0.36 13.79
N GLN A 10 4.84 -0.09 15.03
CA GLN A 10 4.50 0.67 16.23
C GLN A 10 5.21 2.03 16.31
N VAL A 11 6.51 2.07 15.99
CA VAL A 11 7.31 3.30 16.04
C VAL A 11 7.44 4.00 14.70
N SER A 12 6.74 3.51 13.66
CA SER A 12 6.81 4.05 12.30
C SER A 12 8.25 4.12 11.75
N SER A 13 8.96 2.99 11.81
CA SER A 13 10.39 2.91 11.49
C SER A 13 10.66 3.07 9.99
N ASN A 14 11.09 4.25 9.58
CA ASN A 14 11.50 4.50 8.19
C ASN A 14 12.63 3.57 7.75
N CYS A 15 13.61 3.34 8.62
CA CYS A 15 14.74 2.45 8.30
C CYS A 15 14.26 1.03 7.98
N TYR A 16 13.37 0.46 8.81
CA TYR A 16 12.86 -0.90 8.57
C TYR A 16 12.17 -1.02 7.19
N PHE A 17 11.28 -0.10 6.87
CA PHE A 17 10.52 -0.15 5.61
C PHE A 17 11.40 0.19 4.40
N SER A 18 12.39 1.05 4.53
CA SER A 18 13.42 1.25 3.51
C SER A 18 14.20 -0.03 3.22
N TYR A 19 14.67 -0.71 4.26
CA TYR A 19 15.37 -2.00 4.10
C TYR A 19 14.46 -3.09 3.53
N ALA A 20 13.18 -3.13 3.90
CA ALA A 20 12.22 -4.06 3.30
C ALA A 20 12.06 -3.81 1.79
N PHE A 21 12.00 -2.55 1.36
CA PHE A 21 11.97 -2.19 -0.06
C PHE A 21 13.26 -2.61 -0.76
N ILE A 22 14.42 -2.31 -0.19
CA ILE A 22 15.74 -2.73 -0.72
C ILE A 22 15.80 -4.25 -0.85
N ALA A 23 15.29 -5.00 0.14
CA ALA A 23 15.28 -6.45 0.11
C ALA A 23 14.43 -7.02 -1.05
N ILE A 24 13.37 -6.31 -1.46
CA ILE A 24 12.60 -6.66 -2.66
C ILE A 24 13.44 -6.41 -3.92
N MET A 25 14.12 -5.27 -4.00
CA MET A 25 14.99 -4.94 -5.14
C MET A 25 16.14 -5.94 -5.30
N ASN A 26 16.73 -6.35 -4.20
CA ASN A 26 17.86 -7.30 -4.17
C ASN A 26 17.49 -8.73 -4.63
N LYS A 27 16.19 -9.04 -4.77
CA LYS A 27 15.76 -10.29 -5.43
C LYS A 27 16.00 -10.29 -6.94
N TYR A 28 16.27 -9.13 -7.52
CA TYR A 28 16.44 -8.92 -8.96
C TYR A 28 17.74 -8.15 -9.22
N PRO A 29 18.92 -8.75 -8.92
CA PRO A 29 20.19 -8.07 -9.08
C PRO A 29 20.42 -7.69 -10.55
N GLY A 30 20.81 -6.44 -10.80
CA GLY A 30 20.98 -5.89 -12.15
C GLY A 30 19.69 -5.53 -12.89
N ASP A 31 18.50 -5.77 -12.29
CA ASP A 31 17.20 -5.45 -12.87
C ASP A 31 16.29 -4.76 -11.85
N PRO A 32 16.61 -3.52 -11.46
CA PRO A 32 15.80 -2.76 -10.51
C PRO A 32 14.40 -2.43 -11.05
N THR A 33 14.23 -2.33 -12.36
CA THR A 33 12.93 -2.16 -13.02
C THR A 33 11.98 -3.28 -12.67
N ARG A 34 12.42 -4.52 -12.77
CA ARG A 34 11.64 -5.69 -12.39
C ARG A 34 11.31 -5.68 -10.90
N GLY A 35 12.26 -5.33 -10.04
CA GLY A 35 12.04 -5.25 -8.60
C GLY A 35 10.92 -4.28 -8.25
N VAL A 36 10.92 -3.07 -8.81
CA VAL A 36 9.87 -2.08 -8.60
C VAL A 36 8.53 -2.56 -9.18
N ASN A 37 8.53 -3.19 -10.35
CA ASN A 37 7.30 -3.67 -10.97
C ASN A 37 6.63 -4.79 -10.15
N GLU A 38 7.40 -5.70 -9.55
CA GLU A 38 6.86 -6.72 -8.65
C GLU A 38 6.30 -6.09 -7.36
N TRP A 39 6.99 -5.11 -6.79
CA TRP A 39 6.47 -4.34 -5.66
C TRP A 39 5.18 -3.60 -6.04
N LYS A 40 5.17 -2.88 -7.16
CA LYS A 40 3.98 -2.18 -7.68
C LYS A 40 2.80 -3.12 -7.85
N LYS A 41 3.00 -4.30 -8.43
CA LYS A 41 1.97 -5.31 -8.64
C LYS A 41 1.28 -5.69 -7.32
N ILE A 42 2.07 -5.85 -6.25
CA ILE A 42 1.52 -6.12 -4.92
C ILE A 42 0.72 -4.91 -4.43
N MET A 43 1.26 -3.69 -4.51
CA MET A 43 0.58 -2.46 -4.07
C MET A 43 -0.74 -2.25 -4.83
N SER A 44 -0.73 -2.43 -6.16
CA SER A 44 -1.93 -2.30 -6.99
C SER A 44 -3.00 -3.33 -6.64
N SER A 45 -2.64 -4.50 -6.12
CA SER A 45 -3.62 -5.50 -5.66
C SER A 45 -4.45 -5.04 -4.45
N PHE A 46 -4.01 -3.99 -3.75
CA PHE A 46 -4.77 -3.31 -2.70
C PHE A 46 -5.60 -2.13 -3.22
N GLY A 47 -5.63 -1.90 -4.54
CA GLY A 47 -6.26 -0.76 -5.18
C GLY A 47 -5.43 0.53 -5.14
N LEU A 48 -4.16 0.47 -4.72
CA LEU A 48 -3.28 1.63 -4.66
C LEU A 48 -2.75 1.97 -6.06
N GLY A 49 -2.78 3.25 -6.41
CA GLY A 49 -2.34 3.73 -7.74
C GLY A 49 -3.27 3.32 -8.89
N GLU A 50 -4.50 2.91 -8.59
CA GLU A 50 -5.52 2.49 -9.56
C GLU A 50 -6.84 3.23 -9.34
N PHE A 51 -7.66 3.35 -10.38
CA PHE A 51 -9.04 3.78 -10.20
C PHE A 51 -9.82 2.66 -9.51
N LEU A 52 -10.40 2.97 -8.35
CA LEU A 52 -11.18 1.98 -7.58
C LEU A 52 -12.55 1.66 -8.21
N ASN A 53 -12.92 2.37 -9.30
CA ASN A 53 -14.19 2.20 -9.98
C ASN A 53 -15.41 2.36 -9.03
N ASN A 54 -15.30 3.35 -8.13
CA ASN A 54 -16.35 3.70 -7.18
C ASN A 54 -17.49 4.52 -7.85
N ASP A 55 -18.44 4.99 -7.05
CA ASP A 55 -19.60 5.78 -7.49
C ASP A 55 -19.38 7.31 -7.45
N LEU A 56 -18.14 7.76 -7.25
CA LEU A 56 -17.80 9.17 -7.35
C LEU A 56 -17.66 9.58 -8.83
N ALA A 57 -18.24 10.72 -9.18
CA ALA A 57 -18.17 11.27 -10.54
C ALA A 57 -16.75 11.70 -10.94
N VAL A 58 -15.92 12.04 -9.96
CA VAL A 58 -14.54 12.49 -10.15
C VAL A 58 -13.63 11.68 -9.24
N GLY A 59 -12.53 11.21 -9.78
CA GLY A 59 -11.53 10.45 -9.03
C GLY A 59 -10.11 10.71 -9.54
N SER A 60 -9.15 10.41 -8.70
CA SER A 60 -7.73 10.38 -9.08
C SER A 60 -7.21 8.96 -8.96
N LYS A 61 -6.43 8.57 -9.96
CA LYS A 61 -5.71 7.29 -9.93
C LYS A 61 -4.60 7.28 -8.88
N GLY A 62 -4.08 8.45 -8.50
CA GLY A 62 -2.84 8.52 -7.74
C GLY A 62 -1.66 7.93 -8.54
N ARG A 63 -0.63 7.49 -7.86
CA ARG A 63 0.52 6.83 -8.50
C ARG A 63 1.23 5.88 -7.54
N ILE A 64 1.41 4.64 -7.97
CA ILE A 64 2.48 3.77 -7.53
C ILE A 64 3.49 3.73 -8.68
N PRO A 65 4.72 4.22 -8.50
CA PRO A 65 5.69 4.31 -9.59
C PRO A 65 6.04 2.92 -10.13
N SER A 66 6.31 2.85 -11.44
CA SER A 66 6.81 1.64 -12.10
C SER A 66 8.32 1.69 -12.29
N GLY A 67 8.92 0.57 -12.66
CA GLY A 67 10.33 0.52 -13.02
C GLY A 67 10.65 1.41 -14.22
N GLU A 68 9.76 1.46 -15.23
CA GLU A 68 9.89 2.30 -16.42
C GLU A 68 9.83 3.81 -16.09
N PHE A 69 9.12 4.18 -15.03
CA PHE A 69 9.14 5.55 -14.52
C PHE A 69 10.55 5.96 -14.10
N TYR A 70 11.28 5.05 -13.43
CA TYR A 70 12.65 5.29 -13.00
C TYR A 70 13.66 5.17 -14.15
N GLU A 71 13.47 4.24 -15.09
CA GLU A 71 14.27 4.18 -16.32
C GLU A 71 14.22 5.52 -17.06
N LYS A 72 13.04 6.04 -17.30
CA LYS A 72 12.85 7.35 -17.97
C LYS A 72 13.53 8.47 -17.20
N ARG A 73 13.42 8.47 -15.87
CA ARG A 73 14.03 9.50 -15.01
C ARG A 73 15.56 9.42 -14.98
N SER A 74 16.13 8.25 -15.24
CA SER A 74 17.58 8.02 -15.33
C SER A 74 18.14 8.18 -16.75
N GLY A 75 17.39 8.77 -17.67
CA GLY A 75 17.81 8.98 -19.06
C GLY A 75 17.74 7.70 -19.92
N GLY A 76 16.81 6.79 -19.61
CA GLY A 76 16.59 5.55 -20.37
C GLY A 76 17.53 4.39 -19.99
N LYS A 77 18.29 4.52 -18.91
CA LYS A 77 19.16 3.45 -18.41
C LYS A 77 18.33 2.36 -17.75
N LYS A 78 18.46 1.12 -18.22
CA LYS A 78 17.77 -0.04 -17.60
C LYS A 78 18.32 -0.34 -16.20
N ASP A 79 19.61 -0.28 -16.04
CA ASP A 79 20.26 -0.31 -14.72
C ASP A 79 20.36 1.11 -14.15
N TRP A 80 19.31 1.51 -13.45
CA TRP A 80 19.24 2.78 -12.70
C TRP A 80 19.58 2.59 -11.21
N SER A 81 20.18 1.46 -10.86
CA SER A 81 20.62 1.16 -9.48
C SER A 81 21.74 2.08 -8.97
N SER A 82 22.34 2.87 -9.88
CA SER A 82 23.33 3.88 -9.48
C SER A 82 22.69 4.99 -8.62
N ALA A 83 23.41 5.34 -7.60
CA ALA A 83 23.14 6.09 -6.40
C ALA A 83 21.90 7.02 -6.33
N TYR A 84 21.66 7.94 -7.29
CA TYR A 84 20.65 8.98 -7.10
C TYR A 84 19.21 8.49 -7.30
N THR A 85 18.97 7.73 -8.36
CA THR A 85 17.61 7.23 -8.68
C THR A 85 17.18 6.14 -7.70
N MET A 86 18.10 5.26 -7.32
CA MET A 86 17.84 4.23 -6.31
C MET A 86 17.54 4.87 -4.95
N ASN A 87 18.36 5.83 -4.50
CA ASN A 87 18.13 6.52 -3.24
C ASN A 87 16.76 7.20 -3.20
N GLY A 88 16.33 7.85 -4.31
CA GLY A 88 15.00 8.42 -4.42
C GLY A 88 13.90 7.36 -4.34
N SER A 89 14.08 6.19 -4.96
CA SER A 89 13.09 5.12 -4.98
C SER A 89 12.88 4.45 -3.62
N ILE A 90 13.89 4.43 -2.75
CA ILE A 90 13.82 3.84 -1.40
C ILE A 90 12.73 4.49 -0.55
N PHE A 91 12.45 5.79 -0.74
CA PHE A 91 11.37 6.48 -0.03
C PHE A 91 9.99 5.88 -0.29
N ASN A 92 9.79 5.14 -1.39
CA ASN A 92 8.54 4.42 -1.63
C ASN A 92 8.26 3.35 -0.57
N GLY A 93 9.30 2.73 -0.02
CA GLY A 93 9.18 1.76 1.06
C GLY A 93 8.53 2.33 2.33
N MET A 94 8.70 3.64 2.54
CA MET A 94 8.07 4.38 3.66
C MET A 94 6.70 4.96 3.29
N GLY A 95 6.19 4.75 2.07
CA GLY A 95 4.98 5.40 1.57
C GLY A 95 5.16 6.88 1.21
N GLN A 96 6.40 7.28 0.93
CA GLN A 96 6.78 8.64 0.54
C GLN A 96 7.37 8.69 -0.87
N GLY A 97 8.06 9.77 -1.21
CA GLY A 97 8.75 9.90 -2.49
C GLY A 97 7.77 10.06 -3.67
N ASP A 98 7.80 9.10 -4.59
CA ASP A 98 7.00 9.15 -5.81
C ASP A 98 5.61 8.50 -5.67
N VAL A 99 5.26 7.99 -4.49
CA VAL A 99 3.93 7.44 -4.18
C VAL A 99 2.93 8.59 -3.98
N LEU A 100 1.83 8.56 -4.73
CA LEU A 100 0.70 9.49 -4.59
C LEU A 100 -0.59 8.68 -4.43
N LEU A 101 -1.29 8.88 -3.34
CA LEU A 101 -2.51 8.13 -3.01
C LEU A 101 -3.66 9.07 -2.68
N THR A 102 -4.87 8.63 -2.97
CA THR A 102 -6.07 9.31 -2.49
C THR A 102 -6.45 8.81 -1.10
N PRO A 103 -7.13 9.61 -0.25
CA PRO A 103 -7.64 9.14 1.03
C PRO A 103 -8.53 7.89 0.89
N MET A 104 -9.32 7.79 -0.19
CA MET A 104 -10.15 6.62 -0.47
C MET A 104 -9.30 5.36 -0.69
N GLN A 105 -8.20 5.46 -1.42
CA GLN A 105 -7.28 4.33 -1.61
C GLN A 105 -6.62 3.90 -0.30
N MET A 106 -6.25 4.84 0.56
CA MET A 106 -5.67 4.54 1.87
C MET A 106 -6.69 3.83 2.77
N ALA A 107 -7.92 4.32 2.82
CA ALA A 107 -9.01 3.67 3.57
C ALA A 107 -9.28 2.25 3.04
N ASN A 108 -9.33 2.08 1.72
CA ASN A 108 -9.52 0.79 1.07
C ASN A 108 -8.39 -0.21 1.38
N ALA A 109 -7.13 0.24 1.32
CA ALA A 109 -5.98 -0.59 1.67
C ALA A 109 -6.01 -1.02 3.15
N THR A 110 -6.40 -0.11 4.05
CA THR A 110 -6.60 -0.42 5.47
C THR A 110 -7.70 -1.48 5.65
N ALA A 111 -8.84 -1.32 4.98
CA ALA A 111 -9.92 -2.31 4.98
C ALA A 111 -9.44 -3.67 4.45
N ALA A 112 -8.65 -3.69 3.37
CA ALA A 112 -8.08 -4.91 2.83
C ALA A 112 -7.14 -5.61 3.81
N ILE A 113 -6.34 -4.85 4.58
CA ILE A 113 -5.47 -5.41 5.63
C ILE A 113 -6.30 -6.05 6.74
N VAL A 114 -7.28 -5.32 7.30
CA VAL A 114 -8.13 -5.80 8.40
C VAL A 114 -8.94 -7.02 7.98
N ASN A 115 -9.41 -7.07 6.75
CA ASN A 115 -10.10 -8.19 6.15
C ASN A 115 -9.16 -9.36 5.76
N LYS A 116 -7.86 -9.28 6.08
CA LYS A 116 -6.86 -10.31 5.76
C LYS A 116 -6.75 -10.62 4.27
N GLY A 117 -6.70 -9.54 3.45
CA GLY A 117 -6.33 -9.61 2.04
C GLY A 117 -7.47 -9.53 1.05
N TRP A 118 -8.60 -8.92 1.40
CA TRP A 118 -9.66 -8.67 0.45
C TRP A 118 -10.45 -7.39 0.76
N TYR A 119 -11.12 -6.83 -0.25
CA TYR A 119 -12.00 -5.66 -0.12
C TYR A 119 -13.12 -5.71 -1.14
N TYR A 120 -14.16 -4.95 -0.91
CA TYR A 120 -15.15 -4.57 -1.93
C TYR A 120 -14.82 -3.18 -2.46
N THR A 121 -15.23 -2.88 -3.69
CA THR A 121 -15.13 -1.52 -4.23
C THR A 121 -15.79 -0.53 -3.26
N PRO A 122 -15.05 0.45 -2.70
CA PRO A 122 -15.62 1.44 -1.80
C PRO A 122 -16.63 2.31 -2.55
N HIS A 123 -17.77 2.61 -1.91
CA HIS A 123 -18.84 3.40 -2.49
C HIS A 123 -19.58 4.19 -1.41
N ILE A 124 -20.23 5.28 -1.81
CA ILE A 124 -20.94 6.18 -0.91
C ILE A 124 -22.44 5.85 -0.90
N VAL A 125 -23.01 5.50 -2.05
CA VAL A 125 -24.45 5.24 -2.17
C VAL A 125 -24.76 3.84 -1.62
N LYS A 126 -25.28 3.80 -0.40
CA LYS A 126 -25.71 2.57 0.27
C LYS A 126 -27.10 2.09 -0.19
N LEU A 127 -28.03 3.02 -0.32
CA LEU A 127 -29.43 2.74 -0.67
C LEU A 127 -29.87 3.64 -1.83
N ILE A 128 -30.73 3.10 -2.70
CA ILE A 128 -31.45 3.82 -3.75
C ILE A 128 -32.95 3.54 -3.53
N ASP A 129 -33.75 4.59 -3.33
CA ASP A 129 -35.17 4.49 -3.02
C ASP A 129 -35.47 3.51 -1.87
N GLY A 130 -34.65 3.56 -0.80
CA GLY A 130 -34.82 2.73 0.39
C GLY A 130 -34.35 1.27 0.21
N LYS A 131 -33.89 0.87 -0.98
CA LYS A 131 -33.39 -0.49 -1.27
C LYS A 131 -31.87 -0.49 -1.37
N PRO A 132 -31.20 -1.61 -1.04
CA PRO A 132 -29.76 -1.75 -1.22
C PRO A 132 -29.32 -1.44 -2.65
N ASN A 133 -28.19 -0.75 -2.79
CA ASN A 133 -27.64 -0.41 -4.10
C ASN A 133 -27.52 -1.69 -4.96
N PRO A 134 -28.19 -1.76 -6.12
CA PRO A 134 -28.20 -2.97 -6.97
C PRO A 134 -26.93 -3.18 -7.76
N ASP A 135 -26.02 -2.20 -7.83
CA ASP A 135 -24.84 -2.24 -8.68
C ASP A 135 -23.91 -3.41 -8.32
N ALA A 136 -23.73 -4.30 -9.28
CA ALA A 136 -22.94 -5.52 -9.13
C ALA A 136 -21.47 -5.24 -8.81
N ARG A 137 -20.92 -4.07 -9.22
CA ARG A 137 -19.53 -3.68 -8.94
C ARG A 137 -19.21 -3.70 -7.45
N PHE A 138 -20.18 -3.31 -6.60
CA PHE A 138 -20.01 -3.21 -5.16
C PHE A 138 -20.19 -4.53 -4.42
N LYS A 139 -20.55 -5.59 -5.15
CA LYS A 139 -20.71 -6.95 -4.61
C LYS A 139 -19.53 -7.87 -4.98
N VAL A 140 -18.62 -7.40 -5.83
CA VAL A 140 -17.44 -8.17 -6.24
C VAL A 140 -16.35 -8.08 -5.17
N LYS A 141 -15.91 -9.23 -4.68
CA LYS A 141 -14.82 -9.36 -3.73
C LYS A 141 -13.47 -9.36 -4.45
N HIS A 142 -12.70 -8.31 -4.25
CA HIS A 142 -11.33 -8.20 -4.76
C HIS A 142 -10.36 -8.85 -3.76
N LYS A 143 -9.43 -9.66 -4.25
CA LYS A 143 -8.39 -10.30 -3.43
C LYS A 143 -7.03 -9.66 -3.71
N THR A 144 -6.28 -9.40 -2.64
CA THR A 144 -4.88 -9.00 -2.76
C THR A 144 -4.00 -10.19 -3.12
N LEU A 145 -2.79 -9.91 -3.60
CA LEU A 145 -1.79 -10.94 -3.92
C LEU A 145 -1.02 -11.45 -2.69
N VAL A 146 -1.34 -10.94 -1.50
CA VAL A 146 -0.68 -11.30 -0.25
C VAL A 146 -1.40 -12.47 0.42
N ASN A 147 -0.63 -13.46 0.86
CA ASN A 147 -1.20 -14.60 1.58
C ASN A 147 -1.81 -14.15 2.92
N PRO A 148 -3.05 -14.59 3.24
CA PRO A 148 -3.78 -14.19 4.47
C PRO A 148 -3.00 -14.35 5.77
N LYS A 149 -2.10 -15.32 5.87
CA LYS A 149 -1.29 -15.56 7.09
C LYS A 149 -0.40 -14.37 7.48
N TYR A 150 -0.02 -13.51 6.52
CA TYR A 150 0.87 -12.37 6.77
C TYR A 150 0.15 -11.14 7.33
N PHE A 151 -1.18 -11.09 7.31
CA PHE A 151 -1.91 -9.93 7.82
C PHE A 151 -1.99 -9.88 9.35
N THR A 152 -2.02 -11.02 10.03
CA THR A 152 -2.13 -11.05 11.48
C THR A 152 -1.03 -10.25 12.20
N PRO A 153 0.27 -10.42 11.91
CA PRO A 153 1.30 -9.61 12.55
C PRO A 153 1.23 -8.13 12.16
N VAL A 154 0.77 -7.81 10.94
CA VAL A 154 0.57 -6.41 10.51
C VAL A 154 -0.54 -5.76 11.32
N ILE A 155 -1.68 -6.41 11.50
CA ILE A 155 -2.82 -5.92 12.31
C ILE A 155 -2.36 -5.68 13.76
N LYS A 156 -1.62 -6.62 14.36
CA LYS A 156 -1.05 -6.43 15.70
C LYS A 156 -0.10 -5.21 15.77
N GLY A 157 0.68 -4.97 14.72
CA GLY A 157 1.51 -3.77 14.62
C GLY A 157 0.67 -2.50 14.56
N MET A 158 -0.42 -2.48 13.79
CA MET A 158 -1.35 -1.35 13.71
C MET A 158 -2.04 -1.06 15.05
N GLU A 159 -2.46 -2.08 15.79
CA GLU A 159 -2.97 -1.94 17.16
C GLU A 159 -1.91 -1.32 18.08
N ALA A 160 -0.68 -1.80 18.00
CA ALA A 160 0.43 -1.31 18.82
C ALA A 160 0.73 0.19 18.56
N VAL A 161 0.51 0.70 17.34
CA VAL A 161 0.66 2.14 17.01
C VAL A 161 -0.23 3.02 17.89
N VAL A 162 -1.48 2.59 18.13
CA VAL A 162 -2.47 3.31 18.94
C VAL A 162 -2.26 3.03 20.42
N LEU A 163 -1.94 1.80 20.82
CA LEU A 163 -1.79 1.42 22.23
C LEU A 163 -0.58 2.09 22.91
N GLY A 164 0.53 2.26 22.20
CA GLY A 164 1.75 2.81 22.78
C GLY A 164 2.77 3.31 21.75
N GLY A 165 2.37 3.51 20.50
CA GLY A 165 3.21 3.97 19.42
C GLY A 165 3.00 5.43 19.03
N THR A 166 3.27 5.73 17.77
CA THR A 166 3.24 7.11 17.23
C THR A 166 1.85 7.73 17.21
N ALA A 167 0.77 6.93 17.23
CA ALA A 167 -0.61 7.41 17.28
C ALA A 167 -1.28 7.21 18.66
N ARG A 168 -0.50 7.09 19.74
CA ARG A 168 -1.03 6.89 21.11
C ARG A 168 -2.02 7.96 21.56
N GLY A 169 -1.94 9.18 20.99
CA GLY A 169 -2.89 10.25 21.26
C GLY A 169 -4.30 10.03 20.72
N LEU A 170 -4.50 9.00 19.85
CA LEU A 170 -5.80 8.61 19.33
C LEU A 170 -6.47 7.52 20.21
N LYS A 171 -5.80 7.04 21.26
CA LYS A 171 -6.36 6.06 22.16
C LYS A 171 -7.55 6.66 22.88
N SER A 172 -8.75 6.13 22.60
CA SER A 172 -9.99 6.44 23.30
C SER A 172 -10.32 5.28 24.26
N ASN A 173 -10.99 5.60 25.38
CA ASN A 173 -11.53 4.58 26.26
C ASN A 173 -12.86 3.98 25.71
N ASP A 174 -13.33 4.50 24.59
CA ASP A 174 -14.60 4.11 23.96
C ASP A 174 -14.43 3.06 22.84
N PHE A 175 -13.19 2.50 22.66
CA PHE A 175 -12.89 1.42 21.72
C PHE A 175 -12.21 0.26 22.42
#